data_96471b17dd647b31d8facc66fd1c036c
#
_entry.id   96471b17dd647b31d8facc66fd1c036c
#
_cell.length_a   1.000
_cell.length_b   1.000
_cell.length_c   1.000
_cell.angle_alpha   90.00
_cell.angle_beta   90.00
_cell.angle_gamma   90.00
#
_symmetry.space_group_name_H-M   'P 1'
#
loop_
_entity.id
_entity.type
_entity.pdbx_description
1 polymer ?
#
loop_
_entity_poly.entity_id
_entity_poly.type
_entity_poly.pdbx_seq_one_letter_code
_entity_poly.pdbx_strand_id
1 'polypeptide(L)'
;MSEVVTVRSPRSKVIAPWVRTRLRTAPGTALALALLVAVTAFLAAALPRSVDRYGDTGLRQAVESAGAGRTVVQFNAPPDYGAPAPERDAGLRGAALEKDHAGILRATGRSLPLDRAQSASGVRSTEPQEMAEPWLPRPDGLPPRLDVVAQSGLAEHSRLAAGRMPRAPGDVTARTPRVEGAVSTDTARRLNIEVGSVLRFPGVQRDPLEIRVTGIVEPRDPRGSYWSVAPLMRTPVLTVLYGDPELRQYWKGALLLPPDASPALLGTATEPYRYWNLAPAVDSLHGHDVPRLRTAVAATESGPALQRVREATSPLVSATSDLDEVLAHYERLRTAIGPLVAVAAFGTGTVAAVVLLMAGGLAAGRRRAELTLLRARGGSLTGLGGRLLAETAVVALPAAALGLAAACLAVPGARLPYAVAAAGGVALLGCLALPLRAVAAHRAVGVHTAREDVTAARPSRRRTVAELTLLTLAVGAVVALRTRGTSDGSDATGDQLVSLAPVLVAVIAALVLVRLYPLPLRGLARPARRLRGAVGPLSLARAGRGSGSSVLPLLALLTALTTAAFGGSVLSGVADARDRTALMTVGADARVESLHVLPPDLADRVRRTAGVDDVTVAGIS
;
A
#
# COMPACT_ATOMS: atom_id res chain seq x y z
N MET A 1 -55.76 2.76 -62.55
CA MET A 1 -55.45 2.26 -61.20
C MET A 1 -54.25 1.35 -61.34
N SER A 2 -53.05 1.88 -61.07
CA SER A 2 -51.77 1.14 -61.21
C SER A 2 -51.27 0.88 -59.80
N GLU A 3 -51.21 -0.39 -59.44
CA GLU A 3 -50.72 -0.87 -58.15
C GLU A 3 -49.18 -0.78 -58.14
N VAL A 4 -48.63 0.06 -57.25
CA VAL A 4 -47.17 0.15 -57.02
C VAL A 4 -46.80 -0.97 -56.06
N VAL A 5 -46.19 -2.03 -56.55
CA VAL A 5 -45.59 -3.09 -55.75
C VAL A 5 -44.27 -2.58 -55.18
N THR A 6 -44.31 -2.24 -53.90
CA THR A 6 -43.09 -1.92 -53.09
C THR A 6 -42.37 -3.24 -52.78
N VAL A 7 -41.31 -3.52 -53.53
CA VAL A 7 -40.36 -4.61 -53.21
C VAL A 7 -39.55 -4.19 -51.98
N ARG A 8 -39.90 -4.68 -50.77
CA ARG A 8 -39.05 -4.63 -49.60
C ARG A 8 -37.82 -5.54 -49.83
N SER A 9 -36.66 -4.96 -50.11
CA SER A 9 -35.40 -5.71 -50.11
C SER A 9 -35.12 -6.27 -48.69
N PRO A 10 -34.82 -7.56 -48.55
CA PRO A 10 -34.42 -8.11 -47.25
C PRO A 10 -33.09 -7.47 -46.85
N ARG A 11 -33.07 -6.77 -45.71
CA ARG A 11 -31.84 -6.39 -45.04
C ARG A 11 -31.10 -7.68 -44.66
N SER A 12 -30.29 -8.19 -45.58
CA SER A 12 -29.32 -9.24 -45.29
C SER A 12 -28.40 -8.71 -44.20
N LYS A 13 -28.42 -9.34 -43.02
CA LYS A 13 -27.38 -9.16 -42.00
C LYS A 13 -26.06 -9.54 -42.69
N VAL A 14 -25.28 -8.53 -43.12
CA VAL A 14 -23.95 -8.72 -43.68
C VAL A 14 -23.04 -9.15 -42.52
N ILE A 15 -23.11 -10.42 -42.17
CA ILE A 15 -22.08 -11.05 -41.37
C ILE A 15 -20.87 -11.09 -42.28
N ALA A 16 -19.85 -10.29 -41.96
CA ALA A 16 -18.67 -10.08 -42.79
C ALA A 16 -17.92 -11.40 -43.07
N PRO A 17 -18.22 -12.16 -44.12
CA PRO A 17 -17.63 -13.49 -44.37
C PRO A 17 -16.12 -13.43 -44.57
N TRP A 18 -15.60 -12.26 -44.92
CA TRP A 18 -14.17 -12.01 -45.13
C TRP A 18 -13.33 -12.09 -43.84
N VAL A 19 -13.87 -11.73 -42.65
CA VAL A 19 -13.16 -11.89 -41.37
C VAL A 19 -12.93 -13.38 -41.08
N ARG A 20 -13.97 -14.21 -41.22
CA ARG A 20 -13.90 -15.66 -41.03
C ARG A 20 -12.94 -16.33 -41.99
N THR A 21 -12.98 -15.93 -43.26
CA THR A 21 -12.08 -16.45 -44.31
C THR A 21 -10.64 -16.10 -43.95
N ARG A 22 -10.38 -14.87 -43.53
CA ARG A 22 -9.03 -14.41 -43.15
C ARG A 22 -8.44 -15.15 -41.96
N LEU A 23 -9.24 -15.33 -40.92
CA LEU A 23 -8.81 -16.09 -39.72
C LEU A 23 -8.46 -17.54 -40.06
N ARG A 24 -9.13 -18.13 -41.09
CA ARG A 24 -8.84 -19.48 -41.54
C ARG A 24 -7.62 -19.57 -42.45
N THR A 25 -7.37 -18.56 -43.29
CA THR A 25 -6.23 -18.57 -44.24
C THR A 25 -4.90 -18.18 -43.61
N ALA A 26 -4.89 -17.41 -42.51
CA ALA A 26 -3.67 -16.97 -41.83
C ALA A 26 -3.81 -17.06 -40.30
N PRO A 27 -4.06 -18.25 -39.73
CA PRO A 27 -4.31 -18.41 -38.29
C PRO A 27 -3.10 -18.04 -37.43
N GLY A 28 -1.87 -18.29 -37.89
CA GLY A 28 -0.65 -17.95 -37.15
C GLY A 28 -0.47 -16.45 -36.91
N THR A 29 -0.86 -15.60 -37.87
CA THR A 29 -0.77 -14.13 -37.69
C THR A 29 -1.84 -13.61 -36.74
N ALA A 30 -3.04 -14.17 -36.74
CA ALA A 30 -4.10 -13.84 -35.84
C ALA A 30 -3.74 -14.29 -34.39
N LEU A 31 -3.21 -15.49 -34.24
CA LEU A 31 -2.75 -16.03 -32.97
C LEU A 31 -1.59 -15.21 -32.40
N ALA A 32 -0.61 -14.84 -33.22
CA ALA A 32 0.51 -13.98 -32.77
C ALA A 32 0.03 -12.60 -32.29
N LEU A 33 -0.93 -11.98 -33.02
CA LEU A 33 -1.54 -10.73 -32.58
C LEU A 33 -2.33 -10.93 -31.29
N ALA A 34 -3.14 -11.98 -31.17
CA ALA A 34 -3.92 -12.30 -29.99
C ALA A 34 -3.01 -12.49 -28.78
N LEU A 35 -1.95 -13.30 -28.90
CA LEU A 35 -0.98 -13.53 -27.82
C LEU A 35 -0.29 -12.23 -27.40
N LEU A 36 0.15 -11.43 -28.38
CA LEU A 36 0.80 -10.15 -28.11
C LEU A 36 -0.12 -9.21 -27.33
N VAL A 37 -1.39 -9.05 -27.78
CA VAL A 37 -2.37 -8.21 -27.11
C VAL A 37 -2.73 -8.77 -25.74
N ALA A 38 -2.90 -10.08 -25.58
CA ALA A 38 -3.22 -10.69 -24.30
C ALA A 38 -2.09 -10.48 -23.26
N VAL A 39 -0.83 -10.72 -23.65
CA VAL A 39 0.32 -10.53 -22.76
C VAL A 39 0.50 -9.05 -22.40
N THR A 40 0.39 -8.15 -23.38
CA THR A 40 0.51 -6.70 -23.10
C THR A 40 -0.66 -6.19 -22.24
N ALA A 41 -1.88 -6.66 -22.47
CA ALA A 41 -3.05 -6.32 -21.63
C ALA A 41 -2.93 -6.88 -20.22
N PHE A 42 -2.41 -8.11 -20.08
CA PHE A 42 -2.10 -8.71 -18.77
C PHE A 42 -1.11 -7.84 -18.00
N LEU A 43 0.04 -7.52 -18.60
CA LEU A 43 1.08 -6.71 -17.95
C LEU A 43 0.57 -5.30 -17.59
N ALA A 44 -0.16 -4.66 -18.52
CA ALA A 44 -0.73 -3.33 -18.30
C ALA A 44 -1.79 -3.33 -17.19
N ALA A 45 -2.60 -4.38 -17.05
CA ALA A 45 -3.61 -4.50 -16.02
C ALA A 45 -3.04 -4.99 -14.69
N ALA A 46 -2.02 -5.85 -14.70
CA ALA A 46 -1.38 -6.38 -13.51
C ALA A 46 -0.60 -5.31 -12.72
N LEU A 47 0.02 -4.33 -13.43
CA LEU A 47 0.82 -3.28 -12.79
C LEU A 47 0.02 -2.45 -11.77
N PRO A 48 -1.09 -1.77 -12.11
CA PRO A 48 -1.86 -0.99 -11.14
C PRO A 48 -2.42 -1.85 -10.01
N ARG A 49 -2.80 -3.09 -10.30
CA ARG A 49 -3.28 -4.03 -9.28
C ARG A 49 -2.18 -4.42 -8.29
N SER A 50 -0.97 -4.65 -8.79
CA SER A 50 0.18 -4.93 -7.93
C SER A 50 0.52 -3.74 -7.03
N VAL A 51 0.48 -2.52 -7.56
CA VAL A 51 0.71 -1.28 -6.79
C VAL A 51 -0.34 -1.12 -5.68
N ASP A 52 -1.62 -1.34 -5.97
CA ASP A 52 -2.68 -1.29 -4.96
C ASP A 52 -2.44 -2.35 -3.86
N ARG A 53 -2.15 -3.60 -4.26
CA ARG A 53 -1.89 -4.69 -3.31
C ARG A 53 -0.67 -4.41 -2.41
N TYR A 54 0.43 -3.92 -2.97
CA TYR A 54 1.60 -3.52 -2.17
C TYR A 54 1.27 -2.35 -1.25
N GLY A 55 0.47 -1.39 -1.71
CA GLY A 55 -0.03 -0.30 -0.88
C GLY A 55 -0.85 -0.81 0.31
N ASP A 56 -1.81 -1.71 0.07
CA ASP A 56 -2.64 -2.29 1.13
C ASP A 56 -1.79 -3.09 2.14
N THR A 57 -0.86 -3.92 1.65
CA THR A 57 0.05 -4.70 2.51
C THR A 57 0.96 -3.78 3.32
N GLY A 58 1.51 -2.73 2.72
CA GLY A 58 2.34 -1.75 3.41
C GLY A 58 1.59 -0.98 4.49
N LEU A 59 0.33 -0.61 4.24
CA LEU A 59 -0.52 0.05 5.24
C LEU A 59 -0.79 -0.88 6.44
N ARG A 60 -1.19 -2.11 6.18
CA ARG A 60 -1.45 -3.10 7.24
C ARG A 60 -0.21 -3.33 8.09
N GLN A 61 0.93 -3.52 7.46
CA GLN A 61 2.20 -3.68 8.16
C GLN A 61 2.58 -2.42 8.97
N ALA A 62 2.33 -1.22 8.46
CA ALA A 62 2.59 0.02 9.20
C ALA A 62 1.72 0.12 10.46
N VAL A 63 0.43 -0.25 10.36
CA VAL A 63 -0.50 -0.26 11.49
C VAL A 63 -0.13 -1.36 12.50
N GLU A 64 0.18 -2.57 12.05
CA GLU A 64 0.60 -3.68 12.92
C GLU A 64 1.91 -3.39 13.65
N SER A 65 2.90 -2.84 12.95
CA SER A 65 4.22 -2.52 13.53
C SER A 65 4.18 -1.34 14.51
N ALA A 66 3.24 -0.41 14.35
CA ALA A 66 3.04 0.69 15.27
C ALA A 66 2.50 0.23 16.64
N GLY A 67 1.86 -0.93 16.69
CA GLY A 67 1.28 -1.51 17.89
C GLY A 67 -0.06 -0.90 18.29
N ALA A 68 -0.85 -1.67 19.06
CA ALA A 68 -2.21 -1.30 19.42
C ALA A 68 -2.30 -0.02 20.28
N GLY A 69 -1.29 0.27 21.10
CA GLY A 69 -1.27 1.49 21.92
C GLY A 69 -1.34 2.78 21.09
N ARG A 70 -0.83 2.76 19.85
CA ARG A 70 -0.83 3.90 18.92
C ARG A 70 -1.96 3.87 17.90
N THR A 71 -2.53 2.70 17.63
CA THR A 71 -3.49 2.52 16.53
C THR A 71 -4.93 2.43 16.98
N VAL A 72 -5.17 2.12 18.26
CA VAL A 72 -6.50 2.09 18.86
C VAL A 72 -7.00 3.52 19.10
N VAL A 73 -8.27 3.77 18.79
CA VAL A 73 -8.95 5.00 19.17
C VAL A 73 -9.50 4.81 20.58
N GLN A 74 -8.97 5.58 21.54
CA GLN A 74 -9.32 5.49 22.93
C GLN A 74 -10.29 6.62 23.30
N PHE A 75 -11.42 6.26 23.88
CA PHE A 75 -12.34 7.20 24.50
C PHE A 75 -12.25 7.05 26.00
N ASN A 76 -12.15 8.17 26.71
CA ASN A 76 -12.04 8.21 28.17
C ASN A 76 -13.08 9.18 28.75
N ALA A 77 -13.67 8.82 29.87
CA ALA A 77 -14.56 9.69 30.61
C ALA A 77 -14.45 9.45 32.12
N PRO A 78 -14.41 10.49 32.96
CA PRO A 78 -14.53 10.33 34.39
C PRO A 78 -15.92 9.77 34.73
N PRO A 79 -16.12 9.20 35.94
CA PRO A 79 -17.45 8.95 36.49
C PRO A 79 -18.23 10.28 36.58
N ASP A 80 -19.54 10.20 36.47
CA ASP A 80 -20.37 11.38 36.70
C ASP A 80 -20.47 11.68 38.21
N TYR A 81 -19.52 12.45 38.72
CA TYR A 81 -19.48 12.83 40.12
C TYR A 81 -20.64 13.76 40.55
N GLY A 82 -21.34 14.38 39.59
CA GLY A 82 -22.54 15.20 39.84
C GLY A 82 -23.82 14.39 40.02
N ALA A 83 -23.82 13.12 39.56
CA ALA A 83 -24.96 12.25 39.72
C ALA A 83 -25.12 11.70 41.14
N PRO A 84 -26.35 11.34 41.56
CA PRO A 84 -26.60 10.61 42.81
C PRO A 84 -25.78 9.31 42.89
N ALA A 85 -25.38 8.89 44.10
CA ALA A 85 -24.53 7.72 44.29
C ALA A 85 -25.04 6.45 43.57
N PRO A 86 -26.34 6.07 43.60
CA PRO A 86 -26.84 4.89 42.92
C PRO A 86 -26.69 4.98 41.36
N GLU A 87 -26.88 6.16 40.79
CA GLU A 87 -26.73 6.38 39.34
C GLU A 87 -25.28 6.34 38.93
N ARG A 88 -24.38 6.93 39.72
CA ARG A 88 -22.93 6.89 39.52
C ARG A 88 -22.40 5.46 39.58
N ASP A 89 -22.84 4.67 40.60
CA ASP A 89 -22.48 3.26 40.72
C ASP A 89 -23.00 2.46 39.51
N ALA A 90 -24.24 2.69 39.08
CA ALA A 90 -24.84 2.05 37.91
C ALA A 90 -24.09 2.38 36.63
N GLY A 91 -23.60 3.61 36.47
CA GLY A 91 -22.86 4.08 35.29
C GLY A 91 -21.48 3.42 35.11
N LEU A 92 -20.95 2.76 36.14
CA LEU A 92 -19.69 2.00 36.07
C LEU A 92 -19.88 0.49 35.84
N ARG A 93 -21.10 -0.02 35.84
CA ARG A 93 -21.39 -1.45 35.63
C ARG A 93 -21.23 -1.85 34.17
N GLY A 94 -20.97 -3.13 33.92
CA GLY A 94 -20.76 -3.70 32.60
C GLY A 94 -21.88 -3.36 31.60
N ALA A 95 -23.16 -3.48 32.02
CA ALA A 95 -24.30 -3.17 31.16
C ALA A 95 -24.34 -1.70 30.68
N ALA A 96 -23.98 -0.75 31.54
CA ALA A 96 -23.89 0.67 31.16
C ALA A 96 -22.73 0.92 30.19
N LEU A 97 -21.56 0.33 30.47
CA LEU A 97 -20.39 0.43 29.61
C LEU A 97 -20.63 -0.18 28.22
N GLU A 98 -21.34 -1.31 28.12
CA GLU A 98 -21.72 -1.93 26.85
C GLU A 98 -22.73 -1.09 26.08
N LYS A 99 -23.73 -0.49 26.74
CA LYS A 99 -24.66 0.44 26.12
C LYS A 99 -23.93 1.64 25.50
N ASP A 100 -23.02 2.24 26.25
CA ASP A 100 -22.20 3.35 25.79
C ASP A 100 -21.28 2.90 24.64
N HIS A 101 -20.65 1.73 24.74
CA HIS A 101 -19.84 1.13 23.68
C HIS A 101 -20.64 0.96 22.38
N ALA A 102 -21.86 0.44 22.45
CA ALA A 102 -22.72 0.33 21.29
C ALA A 102 -23.10 1.70 20.70
N GLY A 103 -23.25 2.74 21.52
CA GLY A 103 -23.43 4.13 21.11
C GLY A 103 -22.22 4.67 20.33
N ILE A 104 -21.03 4.49 20.87
CA ILE A 104 -19.76 4.91 20.27
C ILE A 104 -19.53 4.20 18.93
N LEU A 105 -19.72 2.87 18.88
CA LEU A 105 -19.59 2.10 17.64
C LEU A 105 -20.56 2.59 16.54
N ARG A 106 -21.79 2.99 16.89
CA ARG A 106 -22.73 3.55 15.93
C ARG A 106 -22.32 4.93 15.43
N ALA A 107 -21.74 5.76 16.29
CA ALA A 107 -21.28 7.11 15.95
C ALA A 107 -20.02 7.11 15.07
N THR A 108 -19.11 6.15 15.26
CA THR A 108 -17.79 6.07 14.61
C THR A 108 -17.71 5.04 13.49
N GLY A 109 -18.42 3.91 13.59
CA GLY A 109 -18.28 2.74 12.72
C GLY A 109 -18.68 2.92 11.25
N ARG A 110 -19.29 4.07 10.89
CA ARG A 110 -19.58 4.42 9.48
C ARG A 110 -18.35 4.95 8.74
N SER A 111 -17.40 5.51 9.47
CA SER A 111 -16.23 6.20 8.91
C SER A 111 -14.92 5.46 9.17
N LEU A 112 -14.85 4.68 10.24
CA LEU A 112 -13.69 3.87 10.61
C LEU A 112 -14.06 2.38 10.57
N PRO A 113 -13.33 1.54 9.83
CA PRO A 113 -13.49 0.10 9.92
C PRO A 113 -12.94 -0.38 11.27
N LEU A 114 -13.82 -0.94 12.10
CA LEU A 114 -13.50 -1.35 13.47
C LEU A 114 -13.64 -2.86 13.64
N ASP A 115 -12.68 -3.45 14.33
CA ASP A 115 -12.73 -4.82 14.82
C ASP A 115 -13.45 -4.86 16.17
N ARG A 116 -14.69 -5.30 16.16
CA ARG A 116 -15.51 -5.38 17.37
C ARG A 116 -15.01 -6.44 18.35
N ALA A 117 -14.41 -7.50 17.85
CA ALA A 117 -13.90 -8.58 18.69
C ALA A 117 -12.65 -8.15 19.47
N GLN A 118 -11.82 -7.24 18.90
CA GLN A 118 -10.63 -6.71 19.55
C GLN A 118 -10.88 -5.38 20.29
N SER A 119 -12.08 -4.81 20.14
CA SER A 119 -12.49 -3.60 20.86
C SER A 119 -13.00 -3.96 22.27
N ALA A 120 -12.72 -3.11 23.23
CA ALA A 120 -13.08 -3.36 24.63
C ALA A 120 -13.56 -2.09 25.34
N SER A 121 -14.37 -2.27 26.36
CA SER A 121 -14.80 -1.21 27.28
C SER A 121 -14.50 -1.60 28.71
N GLY A 122 -14.36 -0.62 29.58
CA GLY A 122 -14.06 -0.92 30.97
C GLY A 122 -13.92 0.30 31.86
N VAL A 123 -13.46 0.01 33.08
CA VAL A 123 -13.06 1.00 34.08
C VAL A 123 -11.62 0.71 34.50
N ARG A 124 -10.83 1.74 34.64
CA ARG A 124 -9.44 1.63 35.02
C ARG A 124 -9.08 2.68 36.07
N SER A 125 -8.14 2.35 36.96
CA SER A 125 -7.51 3.34 37.87
C SER A 125 -6.73 4.38 37.06
N THR A 126 -6.77 5.63 37.49
CA THR A 126 -5.96 6.72 36.93
C THR A 126 -4.50 6.53 37.35
N GLU A 127 -4.28 6.19 38.62
CA GLU A 127 -2.94 5.99 39.17
C GLU A 127 -2.79 4.60 39.77
N PRO A 128 -1.61 3.96 39.59
CA PRO A 128 -1.29 2.71 40.25
C PRO A 128 -1.09 2.94 41.77
N GLN A 129 -1.65 2.05 42.58
CA GLN A 129 -1.59 2.15 44.02
C GLN A 129 -0.47 1.28 44.59
N GLU A 130 0.21 1.76 45.63
CA GLU A 130 1.23 1.01 46.35
C GLU A 130 0.60 -0.13 47.17
N MET A 131 1.20 -1.33 47.04
CA MET A 131 0.76 -2.52 47.74
C MET A 131 1.57 -2.73 49.02
N ALA A 132 0.90 -2.68 50.15
CA ALA A 132 1.54 -2.76 51.48
C ALA A 132 1.90 -4.20 51.89
N GLU A 133 1.38 -5.22 51.20
CA GLU A 133 1.54 -6.64 51.55
C GLU A 133 3.01 -7.04 51.62
N PRO A 134 3.48 -7.60 52.76
CA PRO A 134 4.90 -7.87 53.00
C PRO A 134 5.47 -9.01 52.17
N TRP A 135 4.60 -9.89 51.64
CA TRP A 135 5.00 -11.03 50.84
C TRP A 135 5.25 -10.69 49.34
N LEU A 136 4.89 -9.48 48.93
CA LEU A 136 5.18 -9.02 47.58
C LEU A 136 6.67 -8.67 47.42
N PRO A 137 7.30 -8.96 46.26
CA PRO A 137 8.70 -8.65 46.01
C PRO A 137 8.93 -7.14 45.97
N ARG A 138 9.98 -6.69 46.69
CA ARG A 138 10.37 -5.28 46.84
C ARG A 138 11.80 -5.08 46.37
N PRO A 139 12.04 -5.01 45.02
CA PRO A 139 13.35 -4.63 44.52
C PRO A 139 13.72 -3.26 45.10
N ASP A 140 14.95 -3.10 45.50
CA ASP A 140 15.47 -1.87 46.12
C ASP A 140 14.62 -1.36 47.32
N GLY A 141 13.87 -2.25 47.99
CA GLY A 141 13.03 -1.93 49.15
C GLY A 141 11.69 -1.26 48.82
N LEU A 142 11.41 -0.94 47.55
CA LEU A 142 10.18 -0.26 47.16
C LEU A 142 9.02 -1.25 46.96
N PRO A 143 7.81 -0.92 47.49
CA PRO A 143 6.63 -1.75 47.27
C PRO A 143 6.18 -1.72 45.81
N PRO A 144 5.61 -2.82 45.27
CA PRO A 144 5.04 -2.83 43.95
C PRO A 144 3.80 -1.92 43.88
N ARG A 145 3.55 -1.37 42.71
CA ARG A 145 2.36 -0.56 42.39
C ARG A 145 1.47 -1.27 41.38
N LEU A 146 0.19 -1.39 41.73
CA LEU A 146 -0.78 -2.07 40.88
C LEU A 146 -1.86 -1.13 40.35
N ASP A 147 -2.11 -1.19 39.04
CA ASP A 147 -3.30 -0.65 38.42
C ASP A 147 -4.47 -1.63 38.62
N VAL A 148 -5.68 -1.12 38.65
CA VAL A 148 -6.90 -1.93 38.62
C VAL A 148 -7.61 -1.70 37.30
N VAL A 149 -7.92 -2.79 36.62
CA VAL A 149 -8.58 -2.76 35.30
C VAL A 149 -9.77 -3.71 35.32
N ALA A 150 -10.96 -3.17 35.13
CA ALA A 150 -12.18 -3.95 34.94
C ALA A 150 -12.59 -3.87 33.46
N GLN A 151 -12.16 -4.84 32.65
CA GLN A 151 -12.36 -4.85 31.21
C GLN A 151 -13.40 -5.90 30.80
N SER A 152 -14.30 -5.52 29.87
CA SER A 152 -15.28 -6.43 29.28
C SER A 152 -14.59 -7.53 28.48
N GLY A 153 -15.21 -8.71 28.35
CA GLY A 153 -14.69 -9.80 27.52
C GLY A 153 -13.48 -10.55 28.08
N LEU A 154 -13.12 -10.39 29.35
CA LEU A 154 -11.94 -11.04 29.93
C LEU A 154 -11.97 -12.58 29.77
N ALA A 155 -13.14 -13.21 29.98
CA ALA A 155 -13.28 -14.66 29.85
C ALA A 155 -13.11 -15.13 28.40
N GLU A 156 -13.55 -14.34 27.43
CA GLU A 156 -13.48 -14.65 26.00
C GLU A 156 -12.06 -14.55 25.46
N HIS A 157 -11.30 -13.55 25.94
CA HIS A 157 -9.93 -13.27 25.50
C HIS A 157 -8.85 -13.95 26.34
N SER A 158 -9.25 -14.71 27.37
CA SER A 158 -8.33 -15.41 28.28
C SER A 158 -8.59 -16.90 28.32
N ARG A 159 -7.53 -17.62 28.67
CA ARG A 159 -7.60 -19.01 29.15
C ARG A 159 -7.31 -19.01 30.65
N LEU A 160 -8.10 -19.75 31.43
CA LEU A 160 -7.85 -19.92 32.85
C LEU A 160 -6.66 -20.85 33.05
N ALA A 161 -5.62 -20.37 33.73
CA ALA A 161 -4.44 -21.16 34.08
C ALA A 161 -4.58 -21.83 35.46
N ALA A 162 -5.20 -21.12 36.44
CA ALA A 162 -5.46 -21.64 37.77
C ALA A 162 -6.66 -20.95 38.42
N GLY A 163 -7.35 -21.62 39.33
CA GLY A 163 -8.50 -21.08 40.06
C GLY A 163 -9.78 -21.01 39.24
N ARG A 164 -10.51 -19.90 39.32
CA ARG A 164 -11.72 -19.63 38.54
C ARG A 164 -11.80 -18.16 38.13
N MET A 165 -12.59 -17.87 37.09
CA MET A 165 -12.81 -16.48 36.68
C MET A 165 -13.48 -15.67 37.81
N PRO A 166 -13.04 -14.40 38.02
CA PRO A 166 -13.62 -13.54 39.04
C PRO A 166 -15.07 -13.18 38.73
N ARG A 167 -15.89 -13.06 39.76
CA ARG A 167 -17.30 -12.70 39.66
C ARG A 167 -17.60 -11.54 40.58
N ALA A 168 -18.53 -10.67 40.19
CA ALA A 168 -19.01 -9.63 41.10
C ALA A 168 -19.96 -10.24 42.14
N PRO A 169 -19.80 -9.90 43.41
CA PRO A 169 -20.68 -10.38 44.49
C PRO A 169 -21.99 -9.58 44.49
N GLY A 170 -22.98 -9.95 43.67
CA GLY A 170 -24.28 -9.28 43.65
C GLY A 170 -24.21 -7.77 43.33
N ASP A 171 -24.94 -6.94 44.05
CA ASP A 171 -24.97 -5.49 43.86
C ASP A 171 -23.74 -4.82 44.48
N VAL A 172 -22.71 -4.62 43.69
CA VAL A 172 -21.50 -3.90 44.09
C VAL A 172 -21.75 -2.39 44.11
N THR A 173 -21.31 -1.72 45.15
CA THR A 173 -21.38 -0.27 45.34
C THR A 173 -20.04 0.28 45.79
N ALA A 174 -19.90 1.61 45.87
CA ALA A 174 -18.72 2.30 46.39
C ALA A 174 -18.35 1.86 47.84
N ARG A 175 -19.26 1.25 48.58
CA ARG A 175 -19.05 0.79 49.97
C ARG A 175 -18.72 -0.70 50.06
N THR A 176 -18.75 -1.44 49.00
CA THR A 176 -18.46 -2.89 49.00
C THR A 176 -17.04 -3.15 49.50
N PRO A 177 -16.83 -3.89 50.60
CA PRO A 177 -15.54 -4.02 51.23
C PRO A 177 -14.61 -5.02 50.54
N ARG A 178 -15.18 -5.98 49.79
CA ARG A 178 -14.42 -7.04 49.17
C ARG A 178 -14.99 -7.38 47.77
N VAL A 179 -14.07 -7.54 46.80
CA VAL A 179 -14.37 -8.01 45.44
C VAL A 179 -13.39 -9.10 45.01
N GLU A 180 -13.72 -9.81 43.94
CA GLU A 180 -12.85 -10.80 43.35
C GLU A 180 -12.05 -10.20 42.18
N GLY A 181 -10.84 -10.69 41.98
CA GLY A 181 -9.97 -10.30 40.85
C GLY A 181 -9.20 -11.47 40.27
N ALA A 182 -8.55 -11.22 39.17
CA ALA A 182 -7.62 -12.14 38.52
C ALA A 182 -6.31 -11.40 38.19
N VAL A 183 -5.25 -12.16 37.97
CA VAL A 183 -3.97 -11.66 37.48
C VAL A 183 -3.53 -12.50 36.29
N SER A 184 -2.67 -11.95 35.45
CA SER A 184 -2.02 -12.75 34.40
C SER A 184 -1.01 -13.74 34.98
N THR A 185 -0.69 -14.78 34.24
CA THR A 185 0.35 -15.76 34.62
C THR A 185 1.70 -15.10 34.87
N ASP A 186 2.05 -14.07 34.09
CA ASP A 186 3.31 -13.33 34.27
C ASP A 186 3.30 -12.48 35.53
N THR A 187 2.17 -11.83 35.82
CA THR A 187 1.99 -11.05 37.06
C THR A 187 2.01 -11.95 38.29
N ALA A 188 1.30 -13.08 38.25
CA ALA A 188 1.30 -14.08 39.32
C ALA A 188 2.72 -14.55 39.66
N ARG A 189 3.48 -14.93 38.63
CA ARG A 189 4.84 -15.46 38.82
C ARG A 189 5.83 -14.41 39.32
N ARG A 190 5.81 -13.19 38.76
CA ARG A 190 6.78 -12.13 39.11
C ARG A 190 6.50 -11.46 40.44
N LEU A 191 5.23 -11.39 40.86
CA LEU A 191 4.80 -10.77 42.10
C LEU A 191 4.46 -11.79 43.19
N ASN A 192 4.70 -13.09 43.01
CA ASN A 192 4.38 -14.15 43.94
C ASN A 192 2.90 -14.16 44.36
N ILE A 193 1.99 -13.85 43.42
CA ILE A 193 0.55 -13.84 43.68
C ILE A 193 -0.03 -15.21 43.37
N GLU A 194 -0.75 -15.80 44.30
CA GLU A 194 -1.41 -17.10 44.16
C GLU A 194 -2.93 -16.95 44.22
N VAL A 195 -3.65 -17.99 43.80
CA VAL A 195 -5.10 -18.05 43.98
C VAL A 195 -5.40 -18.05 45.50
N GLY A 196 -6.21 -17.08 45.91
CA GLY A 196 -6.52 -16.84 47.32
C GLY A 196 -5.79 -15.64 47.96
N SER A 197 -4.75 -15.11 47.34
CA SER A 197 -4.08 -13.89 47.77
C SER A 197 -5.06 -12.73 47.88
N VAL A 198 -4.89 -11.90 48.90
CA VAL A 198 -5.72 -10.70 49.13
C VAL A 198 -4.82 -9.47 49.05
N LEU A 199 -5.21 -8.53 48.20
CA LEU A 199 -4.56 -7.24 47.99
C LEU A 199 -5.46 -6.13 48.49
N ARG A 200 -4.92 -5.15 49.27
CA ARG A 200 -5.67 -4.07 49.89
C ARG A 200 -5.38 -2.75 49.24
N PHE A 201 -6.40 -2.18 48.60
CA PHE A 201 -6.34 -0.87 47.96
C PHE A 201 -6.77 0.21 48.96
N PRO A 202 -5.99 1.28 49.15
CA PRO A 202 -6.32 2.32 50.13
C PRO A 202 -7.70 2.95 49.83
N GLY A 203 -8.52 3.08 50.86
CA GLY A 203 -9.80 3.78 50.81
C GLY A 203 -9.64 5.27 51.09
N VAL A 204 -10.52 6.08 50.49
CA VAL A 204 -10.66 7.51 50.83
C VAL A 204 -11.91 7.65 51.70
N GLN A 205 -11.74 7.96 52.99
CA GLN A 205 -12.82 8.03 54.00
C GLN A 205 -13.61 6.72 54.18
N ARG A 206 -12.97 5.58 53.88
CA ARG A 206 -13.51 4.23 54.10
C ARG A 206 -12.36 3.24 54.38
N ASP A 207 -12.72 2.04 54.85
CA ASP A 207 -11.76 0.94 54.99
C ASP A 207 -11.18 0.54 53.61
N PRO A 208 -9.96 0.01 53.55
CA PRO A 208 -9.34 -0.46 52.32
C PRO A 208 -10.23 -1.48 51.60
N LEU A 209 -10.26 -1.37 50.27
CA LEU A 209 -10.92 -2.36 49.43
C LEU A 209 -10.06 -3.62 49.33
N GLU A 210 -10.60 -4.75 49.80
CA GLU A 210 -9.94 -6.05 49.65
C GLU A 210 -10.28 -6.67 48.29
N ILE A 211 -9.24 -6.95 47.47
CA ILE A 211 -9.40 -7.67 46.21
C ILE A 211 -8.78 -9.06 46.39
N ARG A 212 -9.64 -10.08 46.40
CA ARG A 212 -9.20 -11.48 46.49
C ARG A 212 -8.94 -12.04 45.08
N VAL A 213 -7.75 -12.52 44.85
CA VAL A 213 -7.38 -13.19 43.58
C VAL A 213 -8.04 -14.56 43.55
N THR A 214 -8.96 -14.76 42.60
CA THR A 214 -9.69 -16.02 42.42
C THR A 214 -9.23 -16.79 41.17
N GLY A 215 -8.55 -16.11 40.26
CA GLY A 215 -8.07 -16.73 39.01
C GLY A 215 -6.74 -16.19 38.55
N ILE A 216 -6.00 -17.05 37.90
CA ILE A 216 -4.81 -16.72 37.11
C ILE A 216 -5.13 -17.00 35.67
N VAL A 217 -4.97 -15.98 34.81
CA VAL A 217 -5.38 -16.04 33.41
C VAL A 217 -4.19 -15.91 32.46
N GLU A 218 -4.32 -16.53 31.30
CA GLU A 218 -3.36 -16.43 30.20
C GLU A 218 -4.05 -15.86 28.95
N PRO A 219 -3.46 -14.87 28.25
CA PRO A 219 -3.99 -14.33 27.02
C PRO A 219 -4.17 -15.42 25.95
N ARG A 220 -5.33 -15.46 25.26
CA ARG A 220 -5.51 -16.32 24.09
C ARG A 220 -4.75 -15.79 22.87
N ASP A 221 -4.77 -14.47 22.70
CA ASP A 221 -4.02 -13.75 21.66
C ASP A 221 -3.21 -12.62 22.31
N PRO A 222 -1.95 -12.87 22.68
CA PRO A 222 -1.10 -11.88 23.33
C PRO A 222 -0.76 -10.65 22.46
N ARG A 223 -0.89 -10.78 21.13
CA ARG A 223 -0.60 -9.70 20.15
C ARG A 223 -1.86 -8.93 19.73
N GLY A 224 -3.03 -9.49 19.95
CA GLY A 224 -4.30 -8.83 19.67
C GLY A 224 -4.45 -7.51 20.42
N SER A 225 -5.19 -6.56 19.86
CA SER A 225 -5.38 -5.22 20.42
C SER A 225 -5.97 -5.26 21.82
N TYR A 226 -6.82 -6.23 22.13
CA TYR A 226 -7.42 -6.42 23.45
C TYR A 226 -6.38 -6.42 24.59
N TRP A 227 -5.26 -7.13 24.41
CA TRP A 227 -4.20 -7.25 25.41
C TRP A 227 -3.05 -6.27 25.19
N SER A 228 -2.73 -5.95 23.95
CA SER A 228 -1.54 -5.16 23.62
C SER A 228 -1.73 -3.64 23.78
N VAL A 229 -2.98 -3.15 23.84
CA VAL A 229 -3.27 -1.74 24.14
C VAL A 229 -2.86 -1.34 25.54
N ALA A 230 -2.93 -2.27 26.50
CA ALA A 230 -2.51 -2.06 27.89
C ALA A 230 -1.58 -3.21 28.33
N PRO A 231 -0.28 -3.18 27.97
CA PRO A 231 0.65 -4.28 28.21
C PRO A 231 0.80 -4.70 29.67
N LEU A 232 0.57 -3.79 30.61
CA LEU A 232 0.60 -4.05 32.06
C LEU A 232 -0.44 -5.08 32.51
N MET A 233 -1.56 -5.20 31.81
CA MET A 233 -2.56 -6.24 32.10
C MET A 233 -1.99 -7.65 31.91
N ARG A 234 -1.05 -7.79 30.99
CA ARG A 234 -0.42 -9.07 30.63
C ARG A 234 0.86 -9.32 31.39
N THR A 235 1.77 -8.34 31.41
CA THR A 235 3.14 -8.51 31.91
C THR A 235 3.51 -7.34 32.80
N PRO A 236 3.84 -7.57 34.08
CA PRO A 236 4.32 -6.52 34.96
C PRO A 236 5.72 -6.07 34.51
N VAL A 237 6.02 -4.80 34.71
CA VAL A 237 7.27 -4.16 34.33
C VAL A 237 8.01 -3.71 35.56
N LEU A 238 9.32 -3.99 35.61
CA LEU A 238 10.21 -3.38 36.61
C LEU A 238 10.59 -1.99 36.06
N THR A 239 10.30 -0.94 36.82
CA THR A 239 10.51 0.44 36.41
C THR A 239 11.20 1.24 37.50
N VAL A 240 11.85 2.32 37.13
CA VAL A 240 12.54 3.23 38.07
C VAL A 240 11.54 4.22 38.64
N LEU A 241 11.71 4.57 39.92
CA LEU A 241 10.93 5.62 40.54
C LEU A 241 11.37 6.98 39.98
N TYR A 242 10.42 7.67 39.33
CA TYR A 242 10.69 8.95 38.71
C TYR A 242 11.14 9.99 39.77
N GLY A 243 12.24 10.70 39.48
CA GLY A 243 12.78 11.70 40.39
C GLY A 243 13.61 11.14 41.55
N ASP A 244 13.84 9.83 41.63
CA ASP A 244 14.69 9.22 42.65
C ASP A 244 16.17 9.26 42.19
N PRO A 245 17.08 9.97 42.91
CA PRO A 245 18.49 10.05 42.57
C PRO A 245 19.21 8.68 42.58
N GLU A 246 18.69 7.73 43.38
CA GLU A 246 19.26 6.38 43.48
C GLU A 246 18.75 5.44 42.42
N LEU A 247 17.83 5.90 41.51
CA LEU A 247 17.23 5.12 40.43
C LEU A 247 16.61 3.81 40.92
N ARG A 248 16.06 3.81 42.16
CA ARG A 248 15.46 2.62 42.75
C ARG A 248 14.30 2.09 41.93
N GLN A 249 14.19 0.77 41.88
CA GLN A 249 13.24 0.08 41.03
C GLN A 249 12.06 -0.46 41.84
N TYR A 250 10.91 -0.49 41.19
CA TYR A 250 9.71 -1.12 41.73
C TYR A 250 8.93 -1.84 40.63
N TRP A 251 8.15 -2.85 41.02
CA TRP A 251 7.27 -3.54 40.08
C TRP A 251 6.01 -2.71 39.83
N LYS A 252 5.65 -2.58 38.56
CA LYS A 252 4.35 -2.04 38.12
C LYS A 252 3.58 -3.13 37.39
N GLY A 253 2.32 -3.40 37.78
CA GLY A 253 1.48 -4.44 37.20
C GLY A 253 0.01 -4.06 37.22
N ALA A 254 -0.87 -4.97 36.85
CA ALA A 254 -2.31 -4.76 36.83
C ALA A 254 -3.06 -5.94 37.47
N LEU A 255 -4.16 -5.59 38.16
CA LEU A 255 -5.15 -6.50 38.70
C LEU A 255 -6.44 -6.39 37.87
N LEU A 256 -7.00 -7.53 37.46
CA LEU A 256 -8.13 -7.62 36.54
C LEU A 256 -9.42 -7.91 37.31
N LEU A 257 -10.42 -7.04 37.21
CA LEU A 257 -11.74 -7.21 37.82
C LEU A 257 -12.82 -7.54 36.76
N PRO A 258 -13.91 -8.18 37.17
CA PRO A 258 -15.10 -8.22 36.34
C PRO A 258 -15.71 -6.80 36.26
N PRO A 259 -16.31 -6.41 35.09
CA PRO A 259 -16.86 -5.06 34.90
C PRO A 259 -17.88 -4.64 35.99
N ASP A 260 -18.70 -5.56 36.46
CA ASP A 260 -19.71 -5.29 37.48
C ASP A 260 -19.11 -5.04 38.89
N ALA A 261 -17.83 -5.30 39.10
CA ALA A 261 -17.12 -4.95 40.34
C ALA A 261 -16.56 -3.51 40.33
N SER A 262 -16.61 -2.80 39.20
CA SER A 262 -16.05 -1.46 39.04
C SER A 262 -16.60 -0.42 40.02
N PRO A 263 -17.88 -0.42 40.48
CA PRO A 263 -18.36 0.56 41.45
C PRO A 263 -17.59 0.53 42.77
N ALA A 264 -16.99 -0.61 43.17
CA ALA A 264 -16.17 -0.71 44.37
C ALA A 264 -14.89 0.16 44.31
N LEU A 265 -14.45 0.57 43.15
CA LEU A 265 -13.30 1.47 42.95
C LEU A 265 -13.62 2.91 43.34
N LEU A 266 -14.89 3.32 43.33
CA LEU A 266 -15.31 4.60 43.86
C LEU A 266 -15.03 4.64 45.39
N GLY A 267 -14.53 5.75 45.87
CA GLY A 267 -14.15 5.87 47.30
C GLY A 267 -12.84 5.19 47.69
N THR A 268 -12.07 4.68 46.71
CA THR A 268 -10.66 4.30 46.88
C THR A 268 -9.74 5.39 46.31
N ALA A 269 -8.46 5.32 46.62
CA ALA A 269 -7.44 6.23 46.09
C ALA A 269 -7.11 5.98 44.61
N THR A 270 -7.81 5.05 43.94
CA THR A 270 -7.52 4.67 42.54
C THR A 270 -8.04 5.67 41.50
N GLU A 271 -8.97 6.56 41.86
CA GLU A 271 -9.62 7.53 40.96
C GLU A 271 -10.04 6.90 39.62
N PRO A 272 -11.06 6.04 39.62
CA PRO A 272 -11.41 5.27 38.44
C PRO A 272 -11.95 6.15 37.32
N TYR A 273 -11.66 5.78 36.03
CA TYR A 273 -12.27 6.37 34.86
C TYR A 273 -12.79 5.29 33.91
N ARG A 274 -13.82 5.63 33.12
CA ARG A 274 -14.40 4.79 32.08
C ARG A 274 -13.57 4.92 30.80
N TYR A 275 -13.37 3.82 30.10
CA TYR A 275 -12.69 3.83 28.80
C TYR A 275 -13.35 2.90 27.79
N TRP A 276 -13.18 3.24 26.51
CA TRP A 276 -13.60 2.44 25.36
C TRP A 276 -12.45 2.46 24.34
N ASN A 277 -11.89 1.31 24.10
CA ASN A 277 -10.81 1.10 23.15
C ASN A 277 -11.39 0.52 21.86
N LEU A 278 -11.33 1.26 20.76
CA LEU A 278 -11.80 0.82 19.47
C LEU A 278 -10.61 0.41 18.59
N ALA A 279 -10.49 -0.89 18.35
CA ALA A 279 -9.43 -1.44 17.51
C ALA A 279 -9.78 -1.28 16.01
N PRO A 280 -8.84 -0.83 15.17
CA PRO A 280 -9.07 -0.80 13.73
C PRO A 280 -9.08 -2.23 13.17
N ALA A 281 -9.99 -2.50 12.21
CA ALA A 281 -10.04 -3.75 11.46
C ALA A 281 -8.93 -3.74 10.38
N VAL A 282 -7.72 -4.15 10.76
CA VAL A 282 -6.51 -4.04 9.92
C VAL A 282 -6.69 -4.70 8.56
N ASP A 283 -7.32 -5.85 8.49
CA ASP A 283 -7.57 -6.59 7.23
C ASP A 283 -8.42 -5.82 6.22
N SER A 284 -9.27 -4.91 6.68
CA SER A 284 -10.15 -4.09 5.85
C SER A 284 -9.56 -2.73 5.46
N LEU A 285 -8.33 -2.42 5.92
CA LEU A 285 -7.66 -1.18 5.57
C LEU A 285 -7.09 -1.24 4.16
N HIS A 286 -7.36 -0.21 3.38
CA HIS A 286 -6.85 -0.06 2.03
C HIS A 286 -6.04 1.22 1.87
N GLY A 287 -4.88 1.11 1.21
CA GLY A 287 -3.98 2.24 1.02
C GLY A 287 -4.58 3.45 0.29
N HIS A 288 -5.62 3.23 -0.52
CA HIS A 288 -6.32 4.31 -1.21
C HIS A 288 -7.31 5.08 -0.32
N ASP A 289 -7.74 4.51 0.82
CA ASP A 289 -8.67 5.14 1.75
C ASP A 289 -7.96 5.98 2.83
N VAL A 290 -6.63 6.00 2.87
CA VAL A 290 -5.86 6.72 3.90
C VAL A 290 -6.31 8.17 4.09
N PRO A 291 -6.56 9.00 3.06
CA PRO A 291 -7.04 10.37 3.27
C PRO A 291 -8.40 10.43 3.97
N ARG A 292 -9.30 9.47 3.68
CA ARG A 292 -10.62 9.37 4.33
C ARG A 292 -10.48 8.89 5.77
N LEU A 293 -9.60 7.91 6.01
CA LEU A 293 -9.33 7.38 7.35
C LEU A 293 -8.76 8.48 8.26
N ARG A 294 -7.79 9.25 7.78
CA ARG A 294 -7.24 10.40 8.52
C ARG A 294 -8.30 11.43 8.86
N THR A 295 -9.14 11.80 7.91
CA THR A 295 -10.27 12.71 8.15
C THR A 295 -11.23 12.12 9.19
N ALA A 296 -11.48 10.82 9.17
CA ALA A 296 -12.36 10.14 10.11
C ALA A 296 -11.77 10.11 11.53
N VAL A 297 -10.45 9.86 11.66
CA VAL A 297 -9.75 9.92 12.96
C VAL A 297 -9.81 11.33 13.53
N ALA A 298 -9.45 12.35 12.76
CA ALA A 298 -9.51 13.74 13.19
C ALA A 298 -10.94 14.19 13.59
N ALA A 299 -11.95 13.74 12.83
CA ALA A 299 -13.36 14.01 13.18
C ALA A 299 -13.79 13.31 14.49
N THR A 300 -13.13 12.21 14.84
CA THR A 300 -13.41 11.44 16.06
C THR A 300 -12.70 12.06 17.28
N GLU A 301 -11.53 12.67 17.10
CA GLU A 301 -10.77 13.28 18.21
C GLU A 301 -11.30 14.68 18.59
N SER A 302 -11.64 15.49 17.62
CA SER A 302 -11.99 16.89 17.86
C SER A 302 -13.14 17.43 16.99
N GLY A 303 -13.83 16.56 16.25
CA GLY A 303 -14.82 16.97 15.27
C GLY A 303 -16.25 16.46 15.51
N PRO A 304 -17.06 16.42 14.44
CA PRO A 304 -18.48 16.04 14.52
C PRO A 304 -18.74 14.62 15.02
N ALA A 305 -17.78 13.71 14.83
CA ALA A 305 -17.93 12.34 15.33
C ALA A 305 -17.84 12.30 16.87
N LEU A 306 -16.91 13.06 17.46
CA LEU A 306 -16.81 13.20 18.93
C LEU A 306 -18.11 13.79 19.53
N GLN A 307 -18.69 14.80 18.87
CA GLN A 307 -19.96 15.37 19.34
C GLN A 307 -21.08 14.32 19.37
N ARG A 308 -21.22 13.51 18.33
CA ARG A 308 -22.19 12.40 18.33
C ARG A 308 -21.92 11.37 19.43
N VAL A 309 -20.64 11.11 19.73
CA VAL A 309 -20.26 10.24 20.85
C VAL A 309 -20.67 10.86 22.18
N ARG A 310 -20.41 12.14 22.38
CA ARG A 310 -20.80 12.88 23.60
C ARG A 310 -22.32 12.90 23.81
N GLU A 311 -23.08 13.09 22.75
CA GLU A 311 -24.54 13.03 22.77
C GLU A 311 -25.06 11.64 23.13
N ALA A 312 -24.35 10.59 22.70
CA ALA A 312 -24.76 9.20 22.94
C ALA A 312 -24.32 8.67 24.31
N THR A 313 -23.33 9.29 24.97
CA THR A 313 -22.70 8.77 26.19
C THR A 313 -22.63 9.83 27.30
N SER A 314 -21.65 10.71 27.26
CA SER A 314 -21.41 11.77 28.27
C SER A 314 -20.71 12.96 27.64
N PRO A 315 -21.05 14.19 27.99
CA PRO A 315 -20.37 15.40 27.50
C PRO A 315 -18.88 15.46 27.87
N LEU A 316 -18.46 14.73 28.90
CA LEU A 316 -17.08 14.70 29.39
C LEU A 316 -16.19 13.70 28.63
N VAL A 317 -16.70 12.99 27.64
CA VAL A 317 -15.91 12.06 26.85
C VAL A 317 -14.86 12.80 26.02
N SER A 318 -13.62 12.37 26.17
CA SER A 318 -12.49 12.74 25.30
C SER A 318 -12.07 11.56 24.45
N ALA A 319 -11.48 11.84 23.29
CA ALA A 319 -10.92 10.83 22.38
C ALA A 319 -9.47 11.14 22.10
N THR A 320 -8.64 10.11 22.02
CA THR A 320 -7.22 10.20 21.70
C THR A 320 -6.80 9.01 20.82
N SER A 321 -5.92 9.25 19.85
CA SER A 321 -5.32 8.21 19.03
C SER A 321 -4.08 8.76 18.33
N ASP A 322 -3.05 7.95 18.14
CA ASP A 322 -1.91 8.30 17.28
C ASP A 322 -2.06 7.67 15.88
N LEU A 323 -3.24 7.14 15.56
CA LEU A 323 -3.49 6.48 14.28
C LEU A 323 -3.31 7.44 13.09
N ASP A 324 -3.68 8.71 13.24
CA ASP A 324 -3.48 9.71 12.18
C ASP A 324 -2.00 9.95 11.88
N GLU A 325 -1.13 9.93 12.90
CA GLU A 325 0.33 10.03 12.73
C GLU A 325 0.90 8.80 12.01
N VAL A 326 0.44 7.60 12.37
CA VAL A 326 0.82 6.35 11.68
C VAL A 326 0.40 6.39 10.22
N LEU A 327 -0.83 6.82 9.94
CA LEU A 327 -1.36 6.97 8.58
C LEU A 327 -0.60 8.06 7.80
N ALA A 328 -0.27 9.19 8.43
CA ALA A 328 0.51 10.27 7.83
C ALA A 328 1.94 9.82 7.50
N HIS A 329 2.57 9.04 8.37
CA HIS A 329 3.89 8.46 8.12
C HIS A 329 3.86 7.52 6.91
N TYR A 330 2.89 6.61 6.86
CA TYR A 330 2.68 5.74 5.70
C TYR A 330 2.45 6.53 4.41
N GLU A 331 1.62 7.58 4.44
CA GLU A 331 1.33 8.42 3.26
C GLU A 331 2.59 9.12 2.74
N ARG A 332 3.44 9.65 3.63
CA ARG A 332 4.74 10.23 3.25
C ARG A 332 5.64 9.21 2.55
N LEU A 333 5.76 7.99 3.09
CA LEU A 333 6.53 6.91 2.45
C LEU A 333 5.95 6.52 1.09
N ARG A 334 4.65 6.41 0.99
CA ARG A 334 3.95 6.09 -0.28
C ARG A 334 4.17 7.18 -1.33
N THR A 335 4.08 8.45 -0.94
CA THR A 335 4.29 9.59 -1.84
C THR A 335 5.74 9.62 -2.33
N ALA A 336 6.70 9.33 -1.49
CA ALA A 336 8.12 9.24 -1.88
C ALA A 336 8.40 8.14 -2.93
N ILE A 337 7.62 7.05 -2.95
CA ILE A 337 7.75 5.96 -3.93
C ILE A 337 6.93 6.24 -5.21
N GLY A 338 5.96 7.16 -5.15
CA GLY A 338 5.05 7.48 -6.24
C GLY A 338 5.74 7.72 -7.59
N PRO A 339 6.76 8.59 -7.69
CA PRO A 339 7.48 8.87 -8.94
C PRO A 339 8.13 7.61 -9.55
N LEU A 340 8.64 6.69 -8.73
CA LEU A 340 9.24 5.43 -9.21
C LEU A 340 8.22 4.52 -9.87
N VAL A 341 7.07 4.36 -9.24
CA VAL A 341 5.95 3.58 -9.78
C VAL A 341 5.46 4.20 -11.08
N ALA A 342 5.37 5.52 -11.14
CA ALA A 342 4.96 6.23 -12.35
C ALA A 342 5.96 6.05 -13.49
N VAL A 343 7.28 6.13 -13.24
CA VAL A 343 8.32 5.82 -14.25
C VAL A 343 8.17 4.40 -14.80
N ALA A 344 7.98 3.41 -13.92
CA ALA A 344 7.78 2.02 -14.34
C ALA A 344 6.50 1.86 -15.19
N ALA A 345 5.42 2.53 -14.82
CA ALA A 345 4.15 2.50 -15.55
C ALA A 345 4.27 3.15 -16.93
N PHE A 346 4.85 4.36 -17.03
CA PHE A 346 5.07 5.05 -18.31
C PHE A 346 6.05 4.30 -19.21
N GLY A 347 7.15 3.77 -18.64
CA GLY A 347 8.12 2.96 -19.38
C GLY A 347 7.49 1.71 -19.99
N THR A 348 6.81 0.92 -19.16
CA THR A 348 6.11 -0.30 -19.60
C THR A 348 5.01 0.01 -20.62
N GLY A 349 4.20 1.04 -20.37
CA GLY A 349 3.15 1.49 -21.27
C GLY A 349 3.71 1.92 -22.64
N THR A 350 4.82 2.64 -22.65
CA THR A 350 5.49 3.08 -23.88
C THR A 350 6.04 1.90 -24.68
N VAL A 351 6.71 0.96 -24.03
CA VAL A 351 7.20 -0.27 -24.69
C VAL A 351 6.05 -1.05 -25.28
N ALA A 352 4.96 -1.26 -24.53
CA ALA A 352 3.76 -1.94 -25.00
C ALA A 352 3.16 -1.25 -26.23
N ALA A 353 3.02 0.08 -26.21
CA ALA A 353 2.50 0.87 -27.31
C ALA A 353 3.39 0.75 -28.57
N VAL A 354 4.72 0.88 -28.41
CA VAL A 354 5.67 0.77 -29.52
C VAL A 354 5.65 -0.63 -30.14
N VAL A 355 5.60 -1.69 -29.32
CA VAL A 355 5.55 -3.08 -29.79
C VAL A 355 4.25 -3.34 -30.56
N LEU A 356 3.10 -2.87 -30.07
CA LEU A 356 1.81 -2.99 -30.77
C LEU A 356 1.80 -2.21 -32.10
N LEU A 357 2.33 -0.98 -32.11
CA LEU A 357 2.46 -0.16 -33.32
C LEU A 357 3.41 -0.81 -34.31
N MET A 358 4.50 -1.43 -33.87
CA MET A 358 5.43 -2.17 -34.73
C MET A 358 4.76 -3.40 -35.34
N ALA A 359 4.04 -4.19 -34.54
CA ALA A 359 3.28 -5.35 -35.01
C ALA A 359 2.23 -4.94 -36.07
N GLY A 360 1.50 -3.83 -35.82
CA GLY A 360 0.57 -3.25 -36.81
C GLY A 360 1.26 -2.79 -38.07
N GLY A 361 2.46 -2.20 -37.97
CA GLY A 361 3.28 -1.77 -39.11
C GLY A 361 3.76 -2.95 -39.96
N LEU A 362 4.24 -4.02 -39.32
CA LEU A 362 4.65 -5.26 -40.01
C LEU A 362 3.47 -5.93 -40.74
N ALA A 363 2.31 -5.99 -40.05
CA ALA A 363 1.08 -6.54 -40.67
C ALA A 363 0.62 -5.71 -41.84
N ALA A 364 0.68 -4.36 -41.77
CA ALA A 364 0.36 -3.47 -42.89
C ALA A 364 1.34 -3.66 -44.08
N GLY A 365 2.65 -3.81 -43.79
CA GLY A 365 3.68 -4.06 -44.77
C GLY A 365 3.46 -5.37 -45.57
N ARG A 366 3.13 -6.45 -44.85
CA ARG A 366 2.82 -7.75 -45.50
C ARG A 366 1.59 -7.71 -46.38
N ARG A 367 0.64 -6.79 -46.15
CA ARG A 367 -0.61 -6.65 -46.88
C ARG A 367 -0.58 -5.54 -47.94
N ARG A 368 0.57 -4.91 -48.16
CA ARG A 368 0.70 -3.73 -49.03
C ARG A 368 0.13 -3.99 -50.45
N ALA A 369 0.45 -5.12 -51.06
CA ALA A 369 -0.04 -5.49 -52.40
C ALA A 369 -1.57 -5.65 -52.42
N GLU A 370 -2.16 -6.34 -51.48
CA GLU A 370 -3.61 -6.52 -51.34
C GLU A 370 -4.33 -5.17 -51.17
N LEU A 371 -3.81 -4.30 -50.28
CA LEU A 371 -4.39 -2.97 -50.00
C LEU A 371 -4.29 -2.05 -51.23
N THR A 372 -3.20 -2.13 -51.99
CA THR A 372 -3.01 -1.38 -53.25
C THR A 372 -4.02 -1.81 -54.33
N LEU A 373 -4.24 -3.12 -54.47
CA LEU A 373 -5.25 -3.65 -55.39
C LEU A 373 -6.67 -3.23 -55.02
N LEU A 374 -7.02 -3.23 -53.73
CA LEU A 374 -8.32 -2.77 -53.27
C LEU A 374 -8.53 -1.26 -53.53
N ARG A 375 -7.49 -0.45 -53.40
CA ARG A 375 -7.52 0.99 -53.75
C ARG A 375 -7.65 1.19 -55.26
N ALA A 376 -6.92 0.44 -56.07
CA ALA A 376 -7.01 0.50 -57.53
C ALA A 376 -8.42 0.14 -58.04
N ARG A 377 -9.16 -0.69 -57.32
CA ARG A 377 -10.56 -1.05 -57.62
C ARG A 377 -11.58 -0.03 -57.07
N GLY A 378 -11.14 1.15 -56.60
CA GLY A 378 -12.04 2.22 -56.14
C GLY A 378 -12.44 2.14 -54.67
N GLY A 379 -11.81 1.27 -53.83
CA GLY A 379 -12.09 1.19 -52.41
C GLY A 379 -11.81 2.51 -51.70
N SER A 380 -12.74 3.03 -50.88
CA SER A 380 -12.56 4.24 -50.07
C SER A 380 -11.57 4.00 -48.90
N LEU A 381 -10.86 5.04 -48.45
CA LEU A 381 -9.97 4.95 -47.28
C LEU A 381 -10.74 4.61 -45.99
N THR A 382 -11.93 5.16 -45.84
CA THR A 382 -12.82 4.89 -44.69
C THR A 382 -13.30 3.43 -44.72
N GLY A 383 -13.72 2.91 -45.87
CA GLY A 383 -14.12 1.52 -46.00
C GLY A 383 -12.96 0.55 -45.76
N LEU A 384 -11.75 0.88 -46.22
CA LEU A 384 -10.54 0.09 -45.98
C LEU A 384 -10.19 0.10 -44.47
N GLY A 385 -10.19 1.28 -43.84
CA GLY A 385 -9.94 1.45 -42.41
C GLY A 385 -10.95 0.70 -41.54
N GLY A 386 -12.26 0.83 -41.86
CA GLY A 386 -13.33 0.13 -41.16
C GLY A 386 -13.24 -1.39 -41.27
N ARG A 387 -12.88 -1.90 -42.47
CA ARG A 387 -12.64 -3.34 -42.67
C ARG A 387 -11.49 -3.87 -41.81
N LEU A 388 -10.35 -3.17 -41.82
CA LEU A 388 -9.18 -3.56 -41.03
C LEU A 388 -9.44 -3.44 -39.53
N LEU A 389 -10.19 -2.42 -39.12
CA LEU A 389 -10.60 -2.24 -37.72
C LEU A 389 -11.48 -3.41 -37.24
N ALA A 390 -12.48 -3.81 -38.03
CA ALA A 390 -13.33 -4.93 -37.65
C ALA A 390 -12.52 -6.25 -37.55
N GLU A 391 -11.57 -6.46 -38.47
CA GLU A 391 -10.68 -7.63 -38.49
C GLU A 391 -9.78 -7.69 -37.26
N THR A 392 -9.16 -6.56 -36.88
CA THR A 392 -8.30 -6.48 -35.66
C THR A 392 -9.10 -6.53 -34.39
N ALA A 393 -10.29 -5.92 -34.34
CA ALA A 393 -11.15 -5.89 -33.16
C ALA A 393 -11.64 -7.29 -32.75
N VAL A 394 -12.00 -8.13 -33.71
CA VAL A 394 -12.43 -9.52 -33.46
C VAL A 394 -11.33 -10.34 -32.77
N VAL A 395 -10.07 -9.99 -32.98
CA VAL A 395 -8.91 -10.68 -32.36
C VAL A 395 -8.47 -9.96 -31.08
N ALA A 396 -8.32 -8.63 -31.12
CA ALA A 396 -7.72 -7.86 -30.04
C ALA A 396 -8.64 -7.72 -28.82
N LEU A 397 -9.96 -7.57 -29.02
CA LEU A 397 -10.88 -7.40 -27.87
C LEU A 397 -10.96 -8.67 -26.99
N PRO A 398 -11.19 -9.88 -27.53
CA PRO A 398 -11.16 -11.09 -26.71
C PRO A 398 -9.79 -11.34 -26.07
N ALA A 399 -8.71 -11.07 -26.81
CA ALA A 399 -7.35 -11.24 -26.30
C ALA A 399 -7.07 -10.30 -25.10
N ALA A 400 -7.47 -9.04 -25.21
CA ALA A 400 -7.34 -8.09 -24.10
C ALA A 400 -8.23 -8.46 -22.90
N ALA A 401 -9.45 -8.96 -23.14
CA ALA A 401 -10.33 -9.45 -22.08
C ALA A 401 -9.72 -10.67 -21.36
N LEU A 402 -9.10 -11.59 -22.08
CA LEU A 402 -8.37 -12.72 -21.49
C LEU A 402 -7.16 -12.25 -20.68
N GLY A 403 -6.39 -11.28 -21.20
CA GLY A 403 -5.28 -10.67 -20.47
C GLY A 403 -5.72 -9.99 -19.17
N LEU A 404 -6.83 -9.24 -19.21
CA LEU A 404 -7.43 -8.62 -18.02
C LEU A 404 -7.91 -9.68 -17.01
N ALA A 405 -8.61 -10.72 -17.48
CA ALA A 405 -9.08 -11.80 -16.63
C ALA A 405 -7.90 -12.52 -15.93
N ALA A 406 -6.83 -12.81 -16.68
CA ALA A 406 -5.61 -13.40 -16.13
C ALA A 406 -4.97 -12.48 -15.08
N ALA A 407 -4.94 -11.15 -15.29
CA ALA A 407 -4.43 -10.19 -14.31
C ALA A 407 -5.29 -10.14 -13.04
N CYS A 408 -6.62 -10.24 -13.16
CA CYS A 408 -7.54 -10.31 -12.04
C CYS A 408 -7.35 -11.57 -11.19
N LEU A 409 -7.07 -12.71 -11.83
CA LEU A 409 -6.79 -13.98 -11.15
C LEU A 409 -5.42 -13.97 -10.47
N ALA A 410 -4.40 -13.41 -11.12
CA ALA A 410 -3.04 -13.36 -10.58
C ALA A 410 -2.89 -12.40 -9.38
N VAL A 411 -3.64 -11.29 -9.39
CA VAL A 411 -3.60 -10.27 -8.34
C VAL A 411 -5.02 -9.98 -7.85
N PRO A 412 -5.58 -10.79 -6.95
CA PRO A 412 -6.92 -10.58 -6.40
C PRO A 412 -6.97 -9.36 -5.46
N GLY A 413 -8.19 -8.86 -5.19
CA GLY A 413 -8.45 -7.83 -4.17
C GLY A 413 -8.17 -6.36 -4.56
N ALA A 414 -7.47 -6.09 -5.67
CA ALA A 414 -7.14 -4.74 -6.11
C ALA A 414 -8.24 -4.08 -6.95
N ARG A 415 -8.23 -2.75 -7.05
CA ARG A 415 -9.24 -1.96 -7.77
C ARG A 415 -9.34 -2.31 -9.25
N LEU A 416 -10.57 -2.54 -9.71
CA LEU A 416 -10.86 -2.94 -11.08
C LEU A 416 -10.76 -1.79 -12.11
N PRO A 417 -11.20 -0.53 -11.84
CA PRO A 417 -11.28 0.52 -12.85
C PRO A 417 -9.97 0.83 -13.56
N TYR A 418 -8.86 0.90 -12.83
CA TYR A 418 -7.53 1.20 -13.40
C TYR A 418 -7.01 0.06 -14.29
N ALA A 419 -7.26 -1.19 -13.89
CA ALA A 419 -6.90 -2.36 -14.68
C ALA A 419 -7.72 -2.43 -15.99
N VAL A 420 -9.03 -2.15 -15.91
CA VAL A 420 -9.90 -2.08 -17.09
C VAL A 420 -9.49 -0.95 -18.03
N ALA A 421 -9.17 0.23 -17.49
CA ALA A 421 -8.69 1.35 -18.31
C ALA A 421 -7.36 1.02 -19.01
N ALA A 422 -6.42 0.39 -18.32
CA ALA A 422 -5.13 -0.03 -18.89
C ALA A 422 -5.31 -1.10 -20.00
N ALA A 423 -6.07 -2.16 -19.72
CA ALA A 423 -6.39 -3.19 -20.72
C ALA A 423 -7.18 -2.64 -21.91
N GLY A 424 -8.12 -1.72 -21.66
CA GLY A 424 -8.88 -1.00 -22.67
C GLY A 424 -7.99 -0.16 -23.60
N GLY A 425 -7.00 0.53 -23.02
CA GLY A 425 -5.97 1.27 -23.77
C GLY A 425 -5.16 0.35 -24.70
N VAL A 426 -4.73 -0.82 -24.19
CA VAL A 426 -4.03 -1.84 -24.99
C VAL A 426 -4.93 -2.38 -26.11
N ALA A 427 -6.19 -2.69 -25.81
CA ALA A 427 -7.17 -3.15 -26.78
C ALA A 427 -7.37 -2.11 -27.90
N LEU A 428 -7.51 -0.83 -27.53
CA LEU A 428 -7.66 0.28 -28.48
C LEU A 428 -6.44 0.41 -29.39
N LEU A 429 -5.22 0.37 -28.83
CA LEU A 429 -3.98 0.40 -29.60
C LEU A 429 -3.87 -0.81 -30.53
N GLY A 430 -4.19 -2.01 -30.05
CA GLY A 430 -4.20 -3.24 -30.86
C GLY A 430 -5.19 -3.19 -32.03
N CYS A 431 -6.37 -2.60 -31.82
CA CYS A 431 -7.37 -2.41 -32.84
C CYS A 431 -6.97 -1.35 -33.86
N LEU A 432 -6.35 -0.25 -33.45
CA LEU A 432 -6.07 0.92 -34.30
C LEU A 432 -4.72 0.87 -35.00
N ALA A 433 -3.74 0.14 -34.47
CA ALA A 433 -2.37 0.12 -35.02
C ALA A 433 -2.29 -0.22 -36.52
N LEU A 434 -2.98 -1.27 -36.94
CA LEU A 434 -3.02 -1.71 -38.33
C LEU A 434 -3.83 -0.75 -39.24
N PRO A 435 -5.08 -0.37 -38.90
CA PRO A 435 -5.88 0.54 -39.74
C PRO A 435 -5.20 1.92 -39.93
N LEU A 436 -4.70 2.52 -38.84
CA LEU A 436 -4.04 3.82 -38.93
C LEU A 436 -2.80 3.80 -39.82
N ARG A 437 -1.97 2.76 -39.69
CA ARG A 437 -0.80 2.58 -40.56
C ARG A 437 -1.17 2.36 -42.01
N ALA A 438 -2.18 1.54 -42.30
CA ALA A 438 -2.67 1.28 -43.65
C ALA A 438 -3.26 2.55 -44.28
N VAL A 439 -4.12 3.28 -43.55
CA VAL A 439 -4.70 4.54 -44.06
C VAL A 439 -3.61 5.60 -44.27
N ALA A 440 -2.67 5.75 -43.35
CA ALA A 440 -1.56 6.71 -43.49
C ALA A 440 -0.68 6.39 -44.72
N ALA A 441 -0.39 5.10 -44.97
CA ALA A 441 0.43 4.67 -46.11
C ALA A 441 -0.27 4.89 -47.46
N HIS A 442 -1.61 4.86 -47.50
CA HIS A 442 -2.39 4.96 -48.74
C HIS A 442 -3.11 6.32 -48.94
N ARG A 443 -2.84 7.33 -48.07
CA ARG A 443 -3.37 8.70 -48.22
C ARG A 443 -2.83 9.41 -49.45
N ALA A 444 -1.56 9.18 -49.81
CA ALA A 444 -0.96 9.74 -51.02
C ALA A 444 -1.12 8.75 -52.18
N VAL A 445 -1.80 9.16 -53.24
CA VAL A 445 -1.85 8.43 -54.50
C VAL A 445 -0.54 8.73 -55.25
N GLY A 446 0.51 7.98 -54.97
CA GLY A 446 1.76 8.03 -55.71
C GLY A 446 1.72 6.98 -56.83
N VAL A 447 1.95 7.40 -58.05
CA VAL A 447 2.22 6.47 -59.16
C VAL A 447 3.59 5.83 -58.87
N HIS A 448 3.57 4.58 -58.45
CA HIS A 448 4.78 3.82 -58.14
C HIS A 448 5.45 3.40 -59.45
N THR A 449 6.41 4.17 -59.90
CA THR A 449 7.31 3.75 -61.00
C THR A 449 8.41 2.86 -60.39
N ALA A 450 8.80 1.82 -61.13
CA ALA A 450 9.77 0.79 -60.72
C ALA A 450 11.20 1.30 -60.36
N ARG A 451 11.38 2.62 -60.25
CA ARG A 451 12.63 3.29 -59.88
C ARG A 451 12.72 3.79 -58.43
N GLU A 452 11.80 3.40 -57.52
CA GLU A 452 11.83 3.84 -56.10
C GLU A 452 13.07 3.41 -55.33
N ASP A 453 13.76 2.36 -55.77
CA ASP A 453 14.98 1.88 -55.08
C ASP A 453 16.18 2.88 -55.13
N VAL A 454 16.15 3.83 -56.05
CA VAL A 454 17.24 4.81 -56.22
C VAL A 454 16.96 6.15 -55.53
N THR A 455 15.68 6.53 -55.39
CA THR A 455 15.28 7.84 -54.83
C THR A 455 15.01 7.83 -53.32
N ALA A 456 14.88 6.66 -52.72
CA ALA A 456 14.59 6.51 -51.28
C ALA A 456 15.77 6.89 -50.33
N ALA A 457 16.91 7.33 -50.84
CA ALA A 457 18.13 7.60 -50.07
C ALA A 457 18.15 8.95 -49.33
N ARG A 458 17.19 9.87 -49.57
CA ARG A 458 17.12 11.16 -48.89
C ARG A 458 15.87 11.26 -48.04
N PRO A 459 15.97 11.47 -46.71
CA PRO A 459 14.81 11.71 -45.85
C PRO A 459 14.07 12.95 -46.36
N SER A 460 12.71 12.88 -46.43
CA SER A 460 11.92 14.04 -46.82
C SER A 460 12.14 15.20 -45.85
N ARG A 461 12.25 16.43 -46.36
CA ARG A 461 12.42 17.63 -45.51
C ARG A 461 11.40 17.69 -44.37
N ARG A 462 10.15 17.29 -44.62
CA ARG A 462 9.08 17.22 -43.63
C ARG A 462 9.42 16.26 -42.46
N ARG A 463 9.97 15.10 -42.75
CA ARG A 463 10.38 14.10 -41.74
C ARG A 463 11.58 14.63 -40.94
N THR A 464 12.55 15.28 -41.57
CA THR A 464 13.68 15.89 -40.91
C THR A 464 13.24 16.99 -39.94
N VAL A 465 12.32 17.87 -40.36
CA VAL A 465 11.76 18.92 -39.52
C VAL A 465 11.01 18.31 -38.36
N ALA A 466 10.14 17.32 -38.58
CA ALA A 466 9.39 16.66 -37.50
C ALA A 466 10.32 15.96 -36.47
N GLU A 467 11.38 15.29 -36.93
CA GLU A 467 12.36 14.66 -36.04
C GLU A 467 13.14 15.70 -35.23
N LEU A 468 13.56 16.83 -35.83
CA LEU A 468 14.23 17.94 -35.17
C LEU A 468 13.31 18.62 -34.14
N THR A 469 12.05 18.89 -34.51
CA THR A 469 11.07 19.48 -33.61
C THR A 469 10.84 18.57 -32.37
N LEU A 470 10.66 17.27 -32.61
CA LEU A 470 10.51 16.30 -31.53
C LEU A 470 11.75 16.24 -30.63
N LEU A 471 12.94 16.28 -31.22
CA LEU A 471 14.20 16.31 -30.48
C LEU A 471 14.32 17.56 -29.64
N THR A 472 14.02 18.73 -30.22
CA THR A 472 14.07 20.02 -29.51
C THR A 472 13.07 20.05 -28.34
N LEU A 473 11.85 19.57 -28.56
CA LEU A 473 10.83 19.44 -27.51
C LEU A 473 11.25 18.48 -26.39
N ALA A 474 11.82 17.32 -26.75
CA ALA A 474 12.28 16.35 -25.78
C ALA A 474 13.49 16.88 -24.96
N VAL A 475 14.45 17.54 -25.60
CA VAL A 475 15.58 18.18 -24.93
C VAL A 475 15.10 19.34 -24.05
N GLY A 476 14.20 20.18 -24.57
CA GLY A 476 13.59 21.29 -23.81
C GLY A 476 12.85 20.79 -22.56
N ALA A 477 12.11 19.68 -22.69
CA ALA A 477 11.44 19.05 -21.56
C ALA A 477 12.42 18.53 -20.50
N VAL A 478 13.52 17.87 -20.92
CA VAL A 478 14.57 17.37 -20.00
C VAL A 478 15.29 18.55 -19.32
N VAL A 479 15.59 19.63 -20.05
CA VAL A 479 16.21 20.84 -19.49
C VAL A 479 15.27 21.49 -18.48
N ALA A 480 13.99 21.64 -18.83
CA ALA A 480 12.98 22.19 -17.92
C ALA A 480 12.81 21.37 -16.63
N LEU A 481 12.88 20.04 -16.74
CA LEU A 481 12.90 19.14 -15.57
C LEU A 481 14.16 19.34 -14.71
N ARG A 482 15.30 19.57 -15.34
CA ARG A 482 16.58 19.77 -14.63
C ARG A 482 16.69 21.13 -13.94
N THR A 483 16.10 22.18 -14.56
CA THR A 483 16.14 23.55 -14.03
C THR A 483 15.11 23.82 -12.93
N ARG A 484 13.99 23.09 -12.93
CA ARG A 484 12.95 23.22 -11.87
C ARG A 484 13.39 22.69 -10.52
N GLY A 485 14.49 21.88 -10.45
CA GLY A 485 14.99 21.35 -9.19
C GLY A 485 13.97 20.44 -8.48
N THR A 486 14.41 19.77 -7.44
CA THR A 486 13.57 19.02 -6.49
C THR A 486 12.95 19.95 -5.42
N SER A 487 12.78 21.24 -5.71
CA SER A 487 12.24 22.21 -4.77
C SER A 487 10.73 22.17 -4.73
N ASP A 488 10.24 21.86 -3.56
CA ASP A 488 8.88 22.00 -3.00
C ASP A 488 7.73 21.33 -3.74
N GLY A 489 7.45 20.12 -3.23
CA GLY A 489 6.34 19.29 -3.64
C GLY A 489 4.98 19.81 -3.24
N SER A 490 4.33 20.56 -4.11
CA SER A 490 2.88 20.79 -3.98
C SER A 490 2.11 20.63 -5.30
N ASP A 491 2.77 20.46 -6.45
CA ASP A 491 2.06 20.35 -7.72
C ASP A 491 2.12 18.94 -8.33
N ALA A 492 0.97 18.26 -8.30
CA ALA A 492 0.76 16.94 -8.93
C ALA A 492 1.17 16.87 -10.42
N THR A 493 1.24 18.01 -11.11
CA THR A 493 1.71 18.14 -12.50
C THR A 493 3.22 18.02 -12.63
N GLY A 494 4.00 18.44 -11.61
CA GLY A 494 5.46 18.32 -11.60
C GLY A 494 5.92 16.86 -11.53
N ASP A 495 5.29 16.06 -10.70
CA ASP A 495 5.61 14.64 -10.51
C ASP A 495 5.39 13.78 -11.77
N GLN A 496 4.34 14.11 -12.56
CA GLN A 496 4.07 13.39 -13.80
C GLN A 496 5.13 13.66 -14.88
N LEU A 497 5.67 14.88 -14.94
CA LEU A 497 6.72 15.22 -15.89
C LEU A 497 8.06 14.55 -15.55
N VAL A 498 8.42 14.48 -14.27
CA VAL A 498 9.62 13.76 -13.80
C VAL A 498 9.53 12.28 -14.17
N SER A 499 8.35 11.69 -14.04
CA SER A 499 8.10 10.28 -14.37
C SER A 499 8.25 9.95 -15.87
N LEU A 500 8.14 10.95 -16.75
CA LEU A 500 8.38 10.80 -18.20
C LEU A 500 9.84 10.93 -18.59
N ALA A 501 10.73 11.36 -17.69
CA ALA A 501 12.14 11.62 -18.01
C ALA A 501 12.86 10.44 -18.71
N PRO A 502 12.76 9.17 -18.25
CA PRO A 502 13.43 8.05 -18.92
C PRO A 502 12.90 7.82 -20.35
N VAL A 503 11.61 8.05 -20.58
CA VAL A 503 11.00 7.94 -21.92
C VAL A 503 11.52 9.05 -22.84
N LEU A 504 11.62 10.29 -22.34
CA LEU A 504 12.17 11.41 -23.09
C LEU A 504 13.63 11.18 -23.46
N VAL A 505 14.45 10.69 -22.51
CA VAL A 505 15.85 10.32 -22.75
C VAL A 505 15.94 9.21 -23.81
N ALA A 506 15.09 8.19 -23.73
CA ALA A 506 15.01 7.13 -24.73
C ALA A 506 14.65 7.65 -26.13
N VAL A 507 13.70 8.59 -26.22
CA VAL A 507 13.33 9.24 -27.49
C VAL A 507 14.50 10.03 -28.05
N ILE A 508 15.19 10.83 -27.23
CA ILE A 508 16.39 11.57 -27.65
C ILE A 508 17.46 10.60 -28.15
N ALA A 509 17.78 9.57 -27.37
CA ALA A 509 18.77 8.56 -27.73
C ALA A 509 18.40 7.83 -29.04
N ALA A 510 17.12 7.46 -29.22
CA ALA A 510 16.65 6.80 -30.44
C ALA A 510 16.77 7.71 -31.66
N LEU A 511 16.37 8.97 -31.55
CA LEU A 511 16.47 9.94 -32.68
C LEU A 511 17.93 10.22 -33.04
N VAL A 512 18.80 10.40 -32.06
CA VAL A 512 20.24 10.59 -32.26
C VAL A 512 20.86 9.33 -32.89
N LEU A 513 20.56 8.16 -32.35
CA LEU A 513 21.15 6.89 -32.85
C LEU A 513 20.71 6.56 -34.29
N VAL A 514 19.45 6.84 -34.62
CA VAL A 514 18.95 6.66 -36.02
C VAL A 514 19.72 7.56 -36.99
N ARG A 515 20.16 8.74 -36.56
CA ARG A 515 20.96 9.66 -37.37
C ARG A 515 22.44 9.25 -37.43
N LEU A 516 22.98 8.77 -36.33
CA LEU A 516 24.39 8.36 -36.22
C LEU A 516 24.65 6.96 -36.84
N TYR A 517 23.71 6.03 -36.71
CA TYR A 517 23.83 4.64 -37.15
C TYR A 517 24.32 4.47 -38.61
N PRO A 518 23.85 5.25 -39.63
CA PRO A 518 24.33 5.09 -41.00
C PRO A 518 25.76 5.60 -41.21
N LEU A 519 26.32 6.43 -40.31
CA LEU A 519 27.67 7.00 -40.49
C LEU A 519 28.79 5.94 -40.39
N PRO A 520 28.89 5.11 -39.34
CA PRO A 520 29.89 4.06 -39.24
C PRO A 520 29.68 2.99 -40.32
N LEU A 521 28.43 2.68 -40.71
CA LEU A 521 28.17 1.72 -41.79
C LEU A 521 28.67 2.21 -43.15
N ARG A 522 28.54 3.51 -43.45
CA ARG A 522 29.12 4.13 -44.63
C ARG A 522 30.64 4.16 -44.59
N GLY A 523 31.22 4.39 -43.40
CA GLY A 523 32.68 4.31 -43.18
C GLY A 523 33.21 2.89 -43.44
N LEU A 524 32.55 1.89 -42.86
CA LEU A 524 32.93 0.48 -43.02
C LEU A 524 32.66 -0.07 -44.43
N ALA A 525 31.77 0.52 -45.19
CA ALA A 525 31.52 0.12 -46.59
C ALA A 525 32.72 0.35 -47.51
N ARG A 526 33.63 1.29 -47.20
CA ARG A 526 34.86 1.54 -47.97
C ARG A 526 35.91 0.40 -47.83
N PRO A 527 36.29 -0.03 -46.61
CA PRO A 527 37.21 -1.17 -46.47
C PRO A 527 36.57 -2.50 -46.85
N ALA A 528 35.23 -2.67 -46.66
CA ALA A 528 34.53 -3.89 -47.03
C ALA A 528 34.53 -4.17 -48.57
N ARG A 529 34.69 -3.16 -49.39
CA ARG A 529 34.90 -3.32 -50.86
C ARG A 529 36.21 -3.99 -51.19
N ARG A 530 37.19 -4.03 -50.28
CA ARG A 530 38.50 -4.68 -50.46
C ARG A 530 38.46 -6.15 -50.04
N LEU A 531 37.39 -6.62 -49.37
CA LEU A 531 37.23 -8.01 -49.00
C LEU A 531 36.68 -8.81 -50.21
N ARG A 532 37.27 -9.98 -50.47
CA ARG A 532 36.84 -10.89 -51.55
C ARG A 532 35.46 -11.48 -51.21
N GLY A 533 34.41 -11.12 -51.97
CA GLY A 533 33.07 -11.63 -51.86
C GLY A 533 31.97 -10.54 -51.99
N ALA A 534 30.89 -10.83 -52.67
CA ALA A 534 29.79 -9.87 -52.94
C ALA A 534 28.82 -9.70 -51.75
N VAL A 535 28.79 -10.65 -50.81
CA VAL A 535 27.81 -10.69 -49.73
C VAL A 535 28.08 -9.58 -48.67
N GLY A 536 29.31 -9.36 -48.27
CA GLY A 536 29.68 -8.34 -47.31
C GLY A 536 29.37 -6.90 -47.75
N PRO A 537 29.86 -6.45 -48.91
CA PRO A 537 29.54 -5.11 -49.44
C PRO A 537 28.06 -4.88 -49.71
N LEU A 538 27.34 -5.90 -50.19
CA LEU A 538 25.89 -5.81 -50.47
C LEU A 538 25.06 -5.73 -49.19
N SER A 539 25.39 -6.52 -48.18
CA SER A 539 24.70 -6.49 -46.87
C SER A 539 24.91 -5.16 -46.14
N LEU A 540 26.13 -4.63 -46.12
CA LEU A 540 26.45 -3.32 -45.55
C LEU A 540 25.78 -2.17 -46.32
N ALA A 541 25.76 -2.24 -47.67
CA ALA A 541 25.07 -1.26 -48.48
C ALA A 541 23.55 -1.30 -48.27
N ARG A 542 22.97 -2.47 -48.05
CA ARG A 542 21.54 -2.65 -47.79
C ARG A 542 21.18 -2.20 -46.37
N ALA A 543 22.01 -2.50 -45.36
CA ALA A 543 21.85 -2.04 -44.00
C ALA A 543 21.98 -0.50 -43.90
N GLY A 544 22.93 0.12 -44.61
CA GLY A 544 23.09 1.58 -44.62
C GLY A 544 22.01 2.36 -45.37
N ARG A 545 21.18 1.68 -46.20
CA ARG A 545 20.04 2.29 -46.92
C ARG A 545 18.69 2.06 -46.25
N GLY A 546 18.59 1.12 -45.30
CA GLY A 546 17.34 0.70 -44.67
C GLY A 546 16.81 1.60 -43.55
N SER A 547 17.10 2.90 -43.54
CA SER A 547 16.84 3.82 -42.40
C SER A 547 15.37 4.08 -42.04
N GLY A 548 14.41 3.54 -42.75
CA GLY A 548 12.97 3.85 -42.52
C GLY A 548 12.24 2.95 -41.55
N SER A 549 12.65 1.68 -41.42
CA SER A 549 11.90 0.68 -40.61
C SER A 549 12.48 0.40 -39.23
N SER A 550 13.65 0.95 -38.90
CA SER A 550 14.40 0.60 -37.67
C SER A 550 14.14 1.52 -36.46
N VAL A 551 13.41 2.64 -36.64
CA VAL A 551 13.19 3.62 -35.56
C VAL A 551 12.35 3.05 -34.40
N LEU A 552 11.25 2.36 -34.71
CA LEU A 552 10.34 1.81 -33.68
C LEU A 552 10.97 0.67 -32.88
N PRO A 553 11.63 -0.33 -33.48
CA PRO A 553 12.34 -1.36 -32.72
C PRO A 553 13.43 -0.78 -31.83
N LEU A 554 14.17 0.20 -32.35
CA LEU A 554 15.23 0.87 -31.59
C LEU A 554 14.65 1.67 -30.42
N LEU A 555 13.57 2.40 -30.65
CA LEU A 555 12.87 3.13 -29.58
C LEU A 555 12.37 2.17 -28.50
N ALA A 556 11.75 1.05 -28.88
CA ALA A 556 11.29 0.05 -27.90
C ALA A 556 12.46 -0.49 -27.06
N LEU A 557 13.56 -0.87 -27.72
CA LEU A 557 14.74 -1.40 -27.04
C LEU A 557 15.38 -0.36 -26.10
N LEU A 558 15.55 0.87 -26.57
CA LEU A 558 16.12 1.94 -25.77
C LEU A 558 15.22 2.32 -24.60
N THR A 559 13.91 2.41 -24.80
CA THR A 559 12.97 2.69 -23.71
C THR A 559 13.00 1.57 -22.66
N ALA A 560 13.00 0.31 -23.10
CA ALA A 560 13.10 -0.83 -22.19
C ALA A 560 14.42 -0.79 -21.38
N LEU A 561 15.55 -0.55 -22.07
CA LEU A 561 16.87 -0.50 -21.45
C LEU A 561 16.99 0.70 -20.49
N THR A 562 16.55 1.89 -20.88
CA THR A 562 16.61 3.07 -20.00
C THR A 562 15.70 2.92 -18.78
N THR A 563 14.51 2.32 -18.95
CA THR A 563 13.60 2.05 -17.83
C THR A 563 14.19 1.00 -16.88
N ALA A 564 14.81 -0.06 -17.41
CA ALA A 564 15.45 -1.09 -16.59
C ALA A 564 16.70 -0.54 -15.86
N ALA A 565 17.55 0.22 -16.55
CA ALA A 565 18.73 0.85 -15.95
C ALA A 565 18.34 1.86 -14.85
N PHE A 566 17.33 2.68 -15.11
CA PHE A 566 16.80 3.61 -14.11
C PHE A 566 16.24 2.85 -12.89
N GLY A 567 15.41 1.81 -13.11
CA GLY A 567 14.88 1.00 -12.02
C GLY A 567 15.98 0.33 -11.20
N GLY A 568 17.03 -0.19 -11.83
CA GLY A 568 18.18 -0.78 -11.17
C GLY A 568 18.98 0.22 -10.33
N SER A 569 19.27 1.42 -10.89
CA SER A 569 20.01 2.46 -10.16
C SER A 569 19.23 3.03 -8.98
N VAL A 570 17.90 3.13 -9.10
CA VAL A 570 17.05 3.55 -7.98
C VAL A 570 17.01 2.48 -6.90
N LEU A 571 16.87 1.20 -7.28
CA LEU A 571 16.83 0.11 -6.30
C LEU A 571 18.13 0.04 -5.49
N SER A 572 19.30 0.17 -6.14
CA SER A 572 20.59 0.23 -5.45
C SER A 572 20.70 1.48 -4.57
N GLY A 573 20.27 2.65 -5.07
CA GLY A 573 20.31 3.90 -4.30
C GLY A 573 19.40 3.86 -3.05
N VAL A 574 18.23 3.20 -3.13
CA VAL A 574 17.35 3.00 -1.97
C VAL A 574 17.98 2.02 -0.97
N ALA A 575 18.63 0.95 -1.44
CA ALA A 575 19.33 0.01 -0.56
C ALA A 575 20.48 0.74 0.18
N ASP A 576 21.35 1.44 -0.54
CA ASP A 576 22.43 2.21 0.04
C ASP A 576 21.95 3.30 1.02
N ALA A 577 20.82 3.97 0.72
CA ALA A 577 20.22 4.97 1.60
C ALA A 577 19.69 4.33 2.89
N ARG A 578 19.05 3.15 2.80
CA ARG A 578 18.57 2.41 3.97
C ARG A 578 19.71 1.99 4.88
N ASP A 579 20.79 1.45 4.32
CA ASP A 579 21.97 1.01 5.07
C ASP A 579 22.63 2.21 5.77
N ARG A 580 22.80 3.33 5.08
CA ARG A 580 23.32 4.56 5.69
C ARG A 580 22.42 5.11 6.79
N THR A 581 21.10 5.13 6.57
CA THR A 581 20.15 5.61 7.58
C THR A 581 20.15 4.70 8.80
N ALA A 582 20.19 3.38 8.60
CA ALA A 582 20.30 2.41 9.67
C ALA A 582 21.58 2.64 10.51
N LEU A 583 22.72 2.79 9.85
CA LEU A 583 24.00 3.10 10.51
C LEU A 583 23.95 4.45 11.27
N MET A 584 23.34 5.49 10.68
CA MET A 584 23.22 6.79 11.35
C MET A 584 22.26 6.76 12.54
N THR A 585 21.19 5.94 12.47
CA THR A 585 20.19 5.86 13.53
C THR A 585 20.65 4.97 14.69
N VAL A 586 21.29 3.85 14.36
CA VAL A 586 21.75 2.87 15.33
C VAL A 586 23.14 3.22 15.85
N GLY A 587 23.99 3.85 15.03
CA GLY A 587 25.39 4.20 15.32
C GLY A 587 26.34 3.01 15.25
N ALA A 588 25.83 1.81 14.97
CA ALA A 588 26.57 0.55 14.83
C ALA A 588 25.72 -0.45 14.04
N ASP A 589 26.26 -1.64 13.72
CA ASP A 589 25.50 -2.72 13.09
C ASP A 589 24.39 -3.26 13.99
N ALA A 590 24.62 -3.23 15.31
CA ALA A 590 23.62 -3.57 16.32
C ALA A 590 23.79 -2.68 17.57
N ARG A 591 22.67 -2.32 18.20
CA ARG A 591 22.62 -1.54 19.44
C ARG A 591 21.77 -2.23 20.47
N VAL A 592 22.31 -2.37 21.68
CA VAL A 592 21.57 -2.84 22.85
C VAL A 592 21.42 -1.66 23.81
N GLU A 593 20.19 -1.27 24.06
CA GLU A 593 19.86 -0.12 24.89
C GLU A 593 19.01 -0.56 26.07
N SER A 594 19.27 0.00 27.26
CA SER A 594 18.47 -0.23 28.47
C SER A 594 18.29 1.09 29.20
N LEU A 595 17.12 1.27 29.80
CA LEU A 595 16.84 2.37 30.72
C LEU A 595 17.58 2.21 32.08
N HIS A 596 18.21 1.08 32.31
CA HIS A 596 18.93 0.72 33.53
C HIS A 596 20.40 0.49 33.23
N VAL A 597 21.24 0.57 34.25
CA VAL A 597 22.66 0.22 34.12
C VAL A 597 22.79 -1.20 33.60
N LEU A 598 23.45 -1.35 32.49
CA LEU A 598 23.73 -2.66 31.89
C LEU A 598 24.66 -3.47 32.81
N PRO A 599 24.53 -4.79 32.88
CA PRO A 599 25.44 -5.65 33.61
C PRO A 599 26.89 -5.37 33.19
N PRO A 600 27.84 -5.23 34.14
CA PRO A 600 29.22 -4.85 33.83
C PRO A 600 29.94 -5.87 32.92
N ASP A 601 29.51 -7.13 32.93
CA ASP A 601 30.05 -8.20 32.11
C ASP A 601 29.39 -8.32 30.71
N LEU A 602 28.36 -7.51 30.43
CA LEU A 602 27.61 -7.62 29.17
C LEU A 602 28.51 -7.32 27.95
N ALA A 603 29.30 -6.25 28.02
CA ALA A 603 30.21 -5.87 26.92
C ALA A 603 31.18 -7.01 26.58
N ASP A 604 31.72 -7.69 27.60
CA ASP A 604 32.64 -8.82 27.40
C ASP A 604 31.94 -10.07 26.87
N ARG A 605 30.68 -10.30 27.24
CA ARG A 605 29.86 -11.40 26.68
C ARG A 605 29.56 -11.13 25.21
N VAL A 606 29.17 -9.92 24.87
CA VAL A 606 28.86 -9.52 23.49
C VAL A 606 30.13 -9.61 22.62
N ARG A 607 31.26 -9.11 23.11
CA ARG A 607 32.55 -9.20 22.38
C ARG A 607 33.01 -10.63 22.09
N ARG A 608 32.63 -11.60 22.95
CA ARG A 608 32.92 -13.03 22.74
C ARG A 608 31.93 -13.73 21.81
N THR A 609 30.87 -13.05 21.37
CA THR A 609 29.91 -13.62 20.44
C THR A 609 30.51 -13.67 19.04
N ALA A 610 30.37 -14.82 18.37
CA ALA A 610 30.88 -14.99 17.01
C ALA A 610 30.22 -13.98 16.04
N GLY A 611 31.05 -13.28 15.26
CA GLY A 611 30.59 -12.24 14.32
C GLY A 611 30.54 -10.81 14.88
N VAL A 612 31.03 -10.61 16.11
CA VAL A 612 31.20 -9.28 16.71
C VAL A 612 32.68 -8.92 16.66
N ASP A 613 33.04 -7.87 15.95
CA ASP A 613 34.41 -7.40 15.79
C ASP A 613 34.78 -6.40 16.90
N ASP A 614 33.89 -5.48 17.26
CA ASP A 614 34.14 -4.49 18.30
C ASP A 614 32.86 -4.11 19.07
N VAL A 615 33.02 -3.67 20.32
CA VAL A 615 31.92 -3.27 21.21
C VAL A 615 32.25 -1.97 21.88
N THR A 616 31.44 -0.94 21.64
CA THR A 616 31.53 0.36 22.31
C THR A 616 30.43 0.50 23.34
N VAL A 617 30.78 0.90 24.56
CA VAL A 617 29.83 1.20 25.63
C VAL A 617 29.71 2.71 25.77
N ALA A 618 28.48 3.23 25.63
CA ALA A 618 28.17 4.64 25.80
C ALA A 618 27.11 4.83 26.88
N GLY A 619 27.33 5.75 27.82
CA GLY A 619 26.31 6.22 28.75
C GLY A 619 25.65 7.47 28.18
N ILE A 620 24.31 7.49 28.16
CA ILE A 620 23.55 8.71 27.85
C ILE A 620 23.20 9.34 29.21
N SER A 621 23.80 10.49 29.50
CA SER A 621 23.54 11.29 30.69
C SER A 621 22.36 12.23 30.47
#